data_8e321473347e1cd94de3b3057f53046d
#
_entry.id   8e321473347e1cd94de3b3057f53046d
#
_cell.length_a   1.000
_cell.length_b   1.000
_cell.length_c   1.000
_cell.angle_alpha   90.00
_cell.angle_beta   90.00
_cell.angle_gamma   90.00
#
_symmetry.space_group_name_H-M   'P 1'
#
loop_
_entity.id
_entity.type
_entity.pdbx_description
1 polymer ?
#
loop_
_entity_poly.entity_id
_entity_poly.type
_entity_poly.pdbx_seq_one_letter_code
_entity_poly.pdbx_strand_id
1 'polypeptide(L)'
;MATGLSESESVGNSSRAERYIKSVYEKIKFTKHNRLRYEPFRHGMYGYLNLLEAGKINASANLTICDFTLSSNVKRLWVIDIRSKKLLFHSLVAHGMGTGEEFAVHFSNTHDSHQSSLGFYVTGDTYTGNNGYSLKLHGLDGTFNNNAFDRAIVIHGADYVSENFAKANQRLGRSHGCPALPAELAPKVIDRIKDGHCLFIYHTKDNYLSQSYWLKSGIKNLPVEADLLELQVPKEVVQDKLKKQLQAIEDSEKPDAELAPLDKQNAAKKESMSKEAFLKSHVSQGDRETYKVEMQTIVILKPNTVAEPPKKISSVIYISEKAGVSKSDTLMVK
;
A
#
# COMPACT_ATOMS: atom_id res chain seq x y z
N MET A 1 -4.84 13.16 23.72
CA MET A 1 -3.42 13.51 23.69
C MET A 1 -2.79 12.69 22.59
N ALA A 2 -2.33 13.31 21.51
CA ALA A 2 -1.66 12.63 20.42
C ALA A 2 -0.18 12.48 20.80
N THR A 3 0.29 11.28 21.02
CA THR A 3 1.70 10.96 21.18
C THR A 3 2.40 11.17 19.84
N GLY A 4 3.11 12.28 19.68
CA GLY A 4 3.96 12.51 18.51
C GLY A 4 5.06 11.46 18.47
N LEU A 5 5.20 10.78 17.33
CA LEU A 5 6.34 9.92 17.04
C LEU A 5 7.62 10.75 17.07
N SER A 6 8.73 10.21 17.58
CA SER A 6 10.02 10.88 17.56
C SER A 6 10.50 11.10 16.11
N GLU A 7 11.30 12.13 15.85
CA GLU A 7 11.81 12.41 14.49
C GLU A 7 12.57 11.21 13.88
N SER A 8 13.29 10.44 14.69
CA SER A 8 13.98 9.23 14.25
C SER A 8 13.05 8.11 13.79
N GLU A 9 11.88 7.95 14.43
CA GLU A 9 10.85 6.98 14.02
C GLU A 9 10.14 7.41 12.73
N SER A 10 9.93 8.70 12.54
CA SER A 10 9.32 9.24 11.32
C SER A 10 10.22 9.06 10.09
N VAL A 11 11.53 9.29 10.22
CA VAL A 11 12.51 9.07 9.14
C VAL A 11 12.67 7.59 8.82
N GLY A 12 12.70 6.72 9.82
CA GLY A 12 12.75 5.27 9.64
C GLY A 12 11.54 4.72 8.88
N ASN A 13 10.34 5.15 9.25
CA ASN A 13 9.10 4.75 8.60
C ASN A 13 8.99 5.27 7.16
N SER A 14 9.45 6.49 6.89
CA SER A 14 9.49 7.05 5.54
C SER A 14 10.42 6.23 4.61
N SER A 15 11.62 5.88 5.08
CA SER A 15 12.56 5.07 4.29
C SER A 15 12.05 3.64 4.04
N ARG A 16 11.32 3.07 4.99
CA ARG A 16 10.70 1.74 4.87
C ARG A 16 9.55 1.74 3.87
N ALA A 17 8.69 2.76 3.92
CA ALA A 17 7.61 2.94 2.96
C ALA A 17 8.14 3.10 1.53
N GLU A 18 9.21 3.88 1.33
CA GLU A 18 9.86 4.04 0.03
C GLU A 18 10.39 2.71 -0.52
N ARG A 19 11.07 1.90 0.30
CA ARG A 19 11.55 0.57 -0.13
C ARG A 19 10.39 -0.34 -0.53
N TYR A 20 9.30 -0.34 0.25
CA TYR A 20 8.11 -1.13 -0.07
C TYR A 20 7.48 -0.69 -1.39
N ILE A 21 7.22 0.62 -1.56
CA ILE A 21 6.62 1.19 -2.78
C ILE A 21 7.46 0.85 -4.00
N LYS A 22 8.78 1.01 -3.90
CA LYS A 22 9.71 0.66 -4.98
C LYS A 22 9.66 -0.82 -5.32
N SER A 23 9.64 -1.70 -4.32
CA SER A 23 9.52 -3.14 -4.52
C SER A 23 8.20 -3.53 -5.19
N VAL A 24 7.07 -2.90 -4.82
CA VAL A 24 5.79 -3.12 -5.50
C VAL A 24 5.88 -2.71 -6.96
N TYR A 25 6.43 -1.52 -7.24
CA TYR A 25 6.58 -1.02 -8.61
C TYR A 25 7.42 -1.96 -9.49
N GLU A 26 8.55 -2.46 -8.98
CA GLU A 26 9.44 -3.36 -9.69
C GLU A 26 8.81 -4.73 -10.00
N LYS A 27 7.89 -5.17 -9.15
CA LYS A 27 7.14 -6.44 -9.35
C LYS A 27 5.99 -6.32 -10.35
N ILE A 28 5.54 -5.11 -10.68
CA ILE A 28 4.50 -4.92 -11.70
C ILE A 28 5.13 -5.15 -13.08
N LYS A 29 4.57 -6.12 -13.82
CA LYS A 29 5.05 -6.46 -15.17
C LYS A 29 4.56 -5.43 -16.19
N PHE A 30 5.24 -4.28 -16.26
CA PHE A 30 5.04 -3.32 -17.33
C PHE A 30 5.78 -3.75 -18.59
N THR A 31 5.18 -3.46 -19.76
CA THR A 31 5.88 -3.47 -21.05
C THR A 31 6.48 -2.10 -21.33
N LYS A 32 7.31 -1.98 -22.38
CA LYS A 32 7.85 -0.69 -22.81
C LYS A 32 6.74 0.34 -23.13
N HIS A 33 5.60 -0.13 -23.64
CA HIS A 33 4.52 0.74 -24.14
C HIS A 33 3.44 1.08 -23.11
N ASN A 34 3.43 0.41 -21.94
CA ASN A 34 2.43 0.65 -20.90
C ASN A 34 3.04 0.98 -19.52
N ARG A 35 4.35 1.30 -19.49
CA ARG A 35 5.04 1.60 -18.24
C ARG A 35 4.58 2.93 -17.68
N LEU A 36 4.00 2.90 -16.49
CA LEU A 36 3.76 4.08 -15.68
C LEU A 36 5.09 4.62 -15.15
N ARG A 37 5.29 5.93 -15.15
CA ARG A 37 6.46 6.56 -14.53
C ARG A 37 6.45 6.31 -13.01
N TYR A 38 7.64 6.22 -12.42
CA TYR A 38 7.76 5.94 -10.99
C TYR A 38 7.16 7.05 -10.11
N GLU A 39 7.37 8.33 -10.47
CA GLU A 39 6.88 9.47 -9.67
C GLU A 39 5.36 9.48 -9.45
N PRO A 40 4.47 9.45 -10.49
CA PRO A 40 3.04 9.36 -10.24
C PRO A 40 2.63 8.07 -9.53
N PHE A 41 3.31 6.94 -9.78
CA PHE A 41 3.08 5.70 -9.05
C PHE A 41 3.44 5.85 -7.57
N ARG A 42 4.60 6.41 -7.28
CA ARG A 42 5.09 6.66 -5.91
C ARG A 42 4.08 7.50 -5.11
N HIS A 43 3.68 8.65 -5.64
CA HIS A 43 2.69 9.50 -4.98
C HIS A 43 1.33 8.79 -4.84
N GLY A 44 0.87 8.09 -5.89
CA GLY A 44 -0.36 7.30 -5.83
C GLY A 44 -0.32 6.23 -4.73
N MET A 45 0.80 5.53 -4.57
CA MET A 45 0.98 4.53 -3.52
C MET A 45 1.04 5.12 -2.11
N TYR A 46 1.68 6.29 -1.93
CA TYR A 46 1.67 6.98 -0.64
C TYR A 46 0.24 7.27 -0.17
N GLY A 47 -0.55 7.93 -1.01
CA GLY A 47 -1.94 8.22 -0.67
C GLY A 47 -2.79 6.96 -0.53
N TYR A 48 -2.59 5.96 -1.39
CA TYR A 48 -3.29 4.67 -1.32
C TYR A 48 -3.07 3.98 0.05
N LEU A 49 -1.83 3.92 0.54
CA LEU A 49 -1.51 3.30 1.83
C LEU A 49 -2.12 4.08 3.00
N ASN A 50 -2.07 5.40 2.97
CA ASN A 50 -2.70 6.25 3.97
C ASN A 50 -4.24 6.14 3.98
N LEU A 51 -4.85 6.06 2.79
CA LEU A 51 -6.30 5.86 2.65
C LEU A 51 -6.73 4.47 3.13
N LEU A 52 -5.92 3.45 2.86
CA LEU A 52 -6.16 2.08 3.32
C LEU A 52 -6.09 2.02 4.85
N GLU A 53 -5.05 2.62 5.45
CA GLU A 53 -4.90 2.70 6.91
C GLU A 53 -6.05 3.46 7.58
N ALA A 54 -6.53 4.54 6.94
CA ALA A 54 -7.65 5.33 7.41
C ALA A 54 -9.03 4.67 7.16
N GLY A 55 -9.09 3.47 6.56
CA GLY A 55 -10.33 2.78 6.22
C GLY A 55 -11.21 3.52 5.20
N LYS A 56 -10.62 4.38 4.36
CA LYS A 56 -11.33 5.16 3.34
C LYS A 56 -11.55 4.40 2.04
N ILE A 57 -10.79 3.35 1.81
CA ILE A 57 -10.87 2.46 0.65
C ILE A 57 -10.91 1.01 1.11
N ASN A 58 -11.38 0.12 0.25
CA ASN A 58 -11.46 -1.31 0.55
C ASN A 58 -10.06 -1.93 0.72
N ALA A 59 -9.94 -2.93 1.58
CA ALA A 59 -8.69 -3.66 1.82
C ALA A 59 -8.10 -4.31 0.54
N SER A 60 -8.94 -4.60 -0.46
CA SER A 60 -8.56 -5.14 -1.76
C SER A 60 -8.65 -4.12 -2.89
N ALA A 61 -8.64 -2.81 -2.57
CA ALA A 61 -8.81 -1.76 -3.57
C ALA A 61 -7.74 -1.83 -4.66
N ASN A 62 -8.15 -1.61 -5.91
CA ASN A 62 -7.23 -1.29 -7.00
C ASN A 62 -6.81 0.17 -6.87
N LEU A 63 -5.61 0.48 -7.37
CA LEU A 63 -5.13 1.85 -7.54
C LEU A 63 -5.28 2.25 -9.01
N THR A 64 -6.11 3.25 -9.27
CA THR A 64 -6.23 3.89 -10.59
C THR A 64 -5.45 5.19 -10.58
N ILE A 65 -4.58 5.41 -11.57
CA ILE A 65 -3.79 6.64 -11.71
C ILE A 65 -4.08 7.28 -13.05
N CYS A 66 -4.50 8.54 -13.04
CA CYS A 66 -4.57 9.42 -14.21
C CYS A 66 -3.36 10.36 -14.15
N ASP A 67 -2.40 10.22 -15.06
CA ASP A 67 -1.24 11.11 -15.15
C ASP A 67 -1.54 12.25 -16.12
N PHE A 68 -2.08 13.36 -15.61
CA PHE A 68 -2.45 14.52 -16.40
C PHE A 68 -1.29 15.44 -16.77
N THR A 69 -0.06 15.09 -16.39
CA THR A 69 1.14 15.75 -16.93
C THR A 69 1.44 15.31 -18.37
N LEU A 70 0.81 14.23 -18.84
CA LEU A 70 0.99 13.70 -20.18
C LEU A 70 -0.06 14.30 -21.14
N SER A 71 0.27 14.32 -22.45
CA SER A 71 -0.65 14.66 -23.51
C SER A 71 -1.92 13.79 -23.49
N SER A 72 -3.07 14.35 -23.85
CA SER A 72 -4.31 13.58 -24.00
C SER A 72 -4.25 12.57 -25.16
N ASN A 73 -3.33 12.75 -26.09
CA ASN A 73 -3.13 11.86 -27.25
C ASN A 73 -2.48 10.52 -26.89
N VAL A 74 -1.98 10.37 -25.68
CA VAL A 74 -1.37 9.11 -25.22
C VAL A 74 -2.20 8.48 -24.11
N LYS A 75 -2.07 7.16 -23.96
CA LYS A 75 -2.68 6.46 -22.84
C LYS A 75 -2.02 6.93 -21.55
N ARG A 76 -2.82 7.52 -20.66
CA ARG A 76 -2.37 8.15 -19.41
C ARG A 76 -3.24 7.81 -18.20
N LEU A 77 -4.00 6.71 -18.30
CA LEU A 77 -4.71 6.08 -17.19
C LEU A 77 -4.21 4.64 -17.02
N TRP A 78 -3.91 4.27 -15.78
CA TRP A 78 -3.52 2.92 -15.38
C TRP A 78 -4.43 2.45 -14.26
N VAL A 79 -4.93 1.21 -14.35
CA VAL A 79 -5.62 0.51 -13.25
C VAL A 79 -4.75 -0.64 -12.82
N ILE A 80 -4.34 -0.65 -11.56
CA ILE A 80 -3.36 -1.58 -11.01
C ILE A 80 -3.97 -2.32 -9.82
N ASP A 81 -3.95 -3.64 -9.88
CA ASP A 81 -4.21 -4.50 -8.72
C ASP A 81 -2.92 -4.57 -7.88
N ILE A 82 -2.91 -3.84 -6.77
CA ILE A 82 -1.74 -3.74 -5.89
C ILE A 82 -1.43 -5.07 -5.20
N ARG A 83 -2.44 -5.87 -4.86
CA ARG A 83 -2.25 -7.18 -4.21
C ARG A 83 -1.54 -8.18 -5.12
N SER A 84 -2.04 -8.31 -6.36
CA SER A 84 -1.47 -9.22 -7.34
C SER A 84 -0.32 -8.62 -8.15
N LYS A 85 -0.03 -7.31 -7.96
CA LYS A 85 0.99 -6.55 -8.70
C LYS A 85 0.81 -6.64 -10.22
N LYS A 86 -0.46 -6.54 -10.65
CA LYS A 86 -0.85 -6.65 -12.05
C LYS A 86 -1.40 -5.34 -12.58
N LEU A 87 -0.95 -4.94 -13.77
CA LEU A 87 -1.61 -3.92 -14.56
C LEU A 87 -2.87 -4.54 -15.17
N LEU A 88 -4.05 -3.99 -14.84
CA LEU A 88 -5.34 -4.46 -15.33
C LEU A 88 -5.77 -3.73 -16.59
N PHE A 89 -5.62 -2.39 -16.60
CA PHE A 89 -5.97 -1.55 -17.75
C PHE A 89 -4.93 -0.45 -17.94
N HIS A 90 -4.70 -0.08 -19.22
CA HIS A 90 -3.94 1.08 -19.64
C HIS A 90 -4.69 1.76 -20.80
N SER A 91 -5.18 2.98 -20.58
CA SER A 91 -6.16 3.61 -21.47
C SER A 91 -5.90 5.10 -21.70
N LEU A 92 -6.50 5.59 -22.78
CA LEU A 92 -6.79 7.02 -22.94
C LEU A 92 -7.73 7.48 -21.84
N VAL A 93 -7.62 8.75 -21.45
CA VAL A 93 -8.57 9.43 -20.56
C VAL A 93 -8.62 10.92 -20.89
N ALA A 94 -9.82 11.44 -21.07
CA ALA A 94 -10.05 12.88 -21.28
C ALA A 94 -10.11 13.62 -19.95
N HIS A 95 -9.78 14.90 -20.00
CA HIS A 95 -9.95 15.87 -18.92
C HIS A 95 -11.06 16.88 -19.25
N GLY A 96 -11.35 17.79 -18.32
CA GLY A 96 -12.36 18.83 -18.49
C GLY A 96 -11.97 19.91 -19.50
N MET A 97 -12.96 20.51 -20.20
CA MET A 97 -12.69 21.54 -21.21
C MET A 97 -12.03 22.79 -20.62
N GLY A 98 -12.35 23.14 -19.38
CA GLY A 98 -11.70 24.24 -18.68
C GLY A 98 -10.28 23.89 -18.18
N THR A 99 -9.88 22.61 -18.27
CA THR A 99 -8.55 22.15 -17.83
C THR A 99 -7.47 22.47 -18.86
N GLY A 100 -7.80 22.53 -20.13
CA GLY A 100 -6.86 22.83 -21.23
C GLY A 100 -7.25 22.15 -22.54
N GLU A 101 -6.38 22.23 -23.51
CA GLU A 101 -6.59 21.64 -24.84
C GLU A 101 -6.02 20.21 -24.91
N GLU A 102 -4.83 20.03 -25.45
CA GLU A 102 -4.13 18.75 -25.47
C GLU A 102 -3.59 18.39 -24.08
N PHE A 103 -2.98 19.36 -23.42
CA PHE A 103 -2.40 19.22 -22.09
C PHE A 103 -3.34 19.79 -21.02
N ALA A 104 -3.39 19.11 -19.89
CA ALA A 104 -4.07 19.61 -18.71
C ALA A 104 -3.18 20.66 -18.03
N VAL A 105 -3.66 21.88 -17.87
CA VAL A 105 -2.89 23.01 -17.34
C VAL A 105 -3.60 23.78 -16.24
N HIS A 106 -4.93 23.64 -16.11
CA HIS A 106 -5.74 24.31 -15.09
C HIS A 106 -6.61 23.30 -14.35
N PHE A 107 -6.67 23.42 -13.04
CA PHE A 107 -7.46 22.53 -12.18
C PHE A 107 -8.30 23.34 -11.21
N SER A 108 -9.48 22.86 -10.87
CA SER A 108 -10.37 23.56 -9.96
C SER A 108 -11.31 22.61 -9.25
N ASN A 109 -11.69 22.97 -8.03
CA ASN A 109 -12.76 22.33 -7.26
C ASN A 109 -14.05 23.16 -7.25
N THR A 110 -14.09 24.27 -8.02
CA THR A 110 -15.23 25.18 -8.11
C THR A 110 -16.31 24.60 -9.04
N HIS A 111 -17.59 24.73 -8.64
CA HIS A 111 -18.72 24.40 -9.48
C HIS A 111 -18.64 25.15 -10.82
N ASP A 112 -19.15 24.53 -11.88
CA ASP A 112 -19.24 25.08 -13.24
C ASP A 112 -17.94 25.58 -13.85
N SER A 113 -16.78 25.29 -13.23
CA SER A 113 -15.47 25.58 -13.80
C SER A 113 -15.15 24.77 -15.05
N HIS A 114 -15.84 23.67 -15.27
CA HIS A 114 -15.55 22.66 -16.28
C HIS A 114 -14.11 22.15 -16.24
N GLN A 115 -13.44 22.31 -15.09
CA GLN A 115 -12.07 21.86 -14.87
C GLN A 115 -12.06 20.52 -14.10
N SER A 116 -11.11 19.68 -14.43
CA SER A 116 -10.78 18.52 -13.60
C SER A 116 -10.18 18.97 -12.27
N SER A 117 -10.34 18.16 -11.24
CA SER A 117 -9.79 18.40 -9.90
C SER A 117 -8.67 17.40 -9.62
N LEU A 118 -7.59 17.86 -8.99
CA LEU A 118 -6.47 16.99 -8.60
C LEU A 118 -6.81 16.22 -7.33
N GLY A 119 -6.12 15.10 -7.14
CA GLY A 119 -6.09 14.43 -5.86
C GLY A 119 -6.67 13.04 -5.84
N PHE A 120 -6.87 12.55 -4.61
CA PHE A 120 -7.39 11.23 -4.34
C PHE A 120 -8.91 11.21 -4.25
N TYR A 121 -9.47 10.13 -4.76
CA TYR A 121 -10.91 9.85 -4.72
C TYR A 121 -11.13 8.42 -4.25
N VAL A 122 -12.25 8.20 -3.57
CA VAL A 122 -12.84 6.87 -3.44
C VAL A 122 -13.96 6.74 -4.46
N THR A 123 -14.03 5.61 -5.14
CA THR A 123 -15.08 5.29 -6.09
C THR A 123 -16.34 4.84 -5.34
N GLY A 124 -17.48 5.35 -5.76
CA GLY A 124 -18.80 5.01 -5.21
C GLY A 124 -19.52 3.94 -6.02
N ASP A 125 -20.84 4.00 -5.93
CA ASP A 125 -21.78 3.20 -6.70
C ASP A 125 -21.86 3.67 -8.16
N THR A 126 -22.44 2.83 -8.99
CA THR A 126 -22.69 3.10 -10.40
C THR A 126 -24.13 3.53 -10.64
N TYR A 127 -24.35 4.25 -11.73
CA TYR A 127 -25.69 4.61 -12.19
C TYR A 127 -25.71 4.73 -13.72
N THR A 128 -26.90 4.75 -14.31
CA THR A 128 -27.09 5.05 -15.73
C THR A 128 -27.74 6.41 -15.86
N GLY A 129 -27.05 7.35 -16.50
CA GLY A 129 -27.49 8.73 -16.71
C GLY A 129 -27.27 9.18 -18.15
N ASN A 130 -27.22 10.50 -18.38
CA ASN A 130 -27.05 11.09 -19.72
C ASN A 130 -25.76 10.64 -20.42
N ASN A 131 -24.71 10.31 -19.66
CA ASN A 131 -23.44 9.77 -20.17
C ASN A 131 -23.41 8.23 -20.18
N GLY A 132 -24.57 7.57 -20.08
CA GLY A 132 -24.67 6.12 -19.97
C GLY A 132 -24.20 5.60 -18.61
N TYR A 133 -23.61 4.40 -18.60
CA TYR A 133 -23.10 3.73 -17.41
C TYR A 133 -21.93 4.51 -16.81
N SER A 134 -22.09 5.01 -15.60
CA SER A 134 -21.21 5.97 -14.95
C SER A 134 -20.90 5.56 -13.52
N LEU A 135 -19.71 5.96 -13.03
CA LEU A 135 -19.20 5.67 -11.70
C LEU A 135 -19.04 6.97 -10.91
N LYS A 136 -19.70 7.07 -9.77
CA LYS A 136 -19.60 8.22 -8.87
C LYS A 136 -18.22 8.29 -8.22
N LEU A 137 -17.73 9.52 -8.02
CA LEU A 137 -16.44 9.80 -7.41
C LEU A 137 -16.63 10.72 -6.18
N HIS A 138 -16.04 10.30 -5.05
CA HIS A 138 -15.99 11.12 -3.84
C HIS A 138 -14.56 11.62 -3.63
N GLY A 139 -14.36 12.93 -3.68
CA GLY A 139 -13.05 13.55 -3.47
C GLY A 139 -12.62 13.49 -2.00
N LEU A 140 -11.37 13.17 -1.77
CA LEU A 140 -10.79 12.97 -0.43
C LEU A 140 -9.71 13.99 -0.06
N ASP A 141 -9.36 14.91 -0.97
CA ASP A 141 -8.27 15.88 -0.81
C ASP A 141 -8.77 17.30 -0.54
N GLY A 142 -9.56 17.49 0.52
CA GLY A 142 -9.93 18.78 1.07
C GLY A 142 -10.35 19.79 -0.05
N THR A 143 -9.70 20.96 -0.07
CA THR A 143 -10.04 22.03 -1.03
C THR A 143 -9.75 21.69 -2.50
N PHE A 144 -8.98 20.64 -2.77
CA PHE A 144 -8.63 20.28 -4.15
C PHE A 144 -9.75 19.55 -4.88
N ASN A 145 -10.54 18.70 -4.20
CA ASN A 145 -11.58 17.90 -4.88
C ASN A 145 -12.78 17.49 -4.00
N ASN A 146 -12.92 18.00 -2.78
CA ASN A 146 -14.03 17.61 -1.90
C ASN A 146 -15.42 17.91 -2.49
N ASN A 147 -15.55 18.86 -3.43
CA ASN A 147 -16.80 19.16 -4.12
C ASN A 147 -17.08 18.24 -5.32
N ALA A 148 -16.22 17.26 -5.58
CA ALA A 148 -16.33 16.43 -6.78
C ALA A 148 -17.71 15.74 -6.91
N PHE A 149 -18.23 15.21 -5.81
CA PHE A 149 -19.54 14.55 -5.80
C PHE A 149 -20.66 15.55 -6.13
N ASP A 150 -20.68 16.71 -5.49
CA ASP A 150 -21.69 17.75 -5.70
C ASP A 150 -21.61 18.39 -7.10
N ARG A 151 -20.39 18.40 -7.66
CA ARG A 151 -20.12 18.79 -9.06
C ARG A 151 -20.47 17.72 -10.09
N ALA A 152 -21.02 16.58 -9.66
CA ALA A 152 -21.31 15.42 -10.50
C ALA A 152 -20.09 14.91 -11.30
N ILE A 153 -18.89 14.96 -10.71
CA ILE A 153 -17.69 14.40 -11.32
C ILE A 153 -17.75 12.87 -11.21
N VAL A 154 -17.74 12.22 -12.35
CA VAL A 154 -17.88 10.75 -12.49
C VAL A 154 -16.88 10.19 -13.51
N ILE A 155 -16.64 8.88 -13.48
CA ILE A 155 -16.04 8.18 -14.63
C ILE A 155 -17.16 7.72 -15.54
N HIS A 156 -17.06 8.01 -16.84
CA HIS A 156 -18.02 7.59 -17.86
C HIS A 156 -17.34 7.29 -19.19
N GLY A 157 -18.04 6.62 -20.09
CA GLY A 157 -17.61 6.43 -21.47
C GLY A 157 -17.95 7.63 -22.35
N ALA A 158 -17.13 7.89 -23.38
CA ALA A 158 -17.41 8.92 -24.35
C ALA A 158 -16.77 8.64 -25.72
N ASP A 159 -17.50 8.86 -26.81
CA ASP A 159 -17.03 8.61 -28.19
C ASP A 159 -15.88 9.54 -28.58
N TYR A 160 -15.82 10.73 -27.98
CA TYR A 160 -14.74 11.68 -28.18
C TYR A 160 -13.42 11.27 -27.49
N VAL A 161 -13.39 10.11 -26.83
CA VAL A 161 -12.18 9.52 -26.25
C VAL A 161 -11.77 8.32 -27.11
N SER A 162 -11.17 8.60 -28.26
CA SER A 162 -10.71 7.58 -29.18
C SER A 162 -9.45 8.02 -29.94
N GLU A 163 -8.67 7.04 -30.40
CA GLU A 163 -7.50 7.34 -31.23
C GLU A 163 -7.88 8.05 -32.54
N ASN A 164 -9.04 7.73 -33.10
CA ASN A 164 -9.54 8.38 -34.31
C ASN A 164 -9.87 9.84 -34.07
N PHE A 165 -10.56 10.15 -32.95
CA PHE A 165 -10.84 11.53 -32.55
C PHE A 165 -9.55 12.31 -32.32
N ALA A 166 -8.58 11.71 -31.62
CA ALA A 166 -7.30 12.32 -31.32
C ALA A 166 -6.51 12.65 -32.62
N LYS A 167 -6.48 11.72 -33.58
CA LYS A 167 -5.83 11.95 -34.90
C LYS A 167 -6.47 13.08 -35.69
N ALA A 168 -7.80 13.16 -35.69
CA ALA A 168 -8.54 14.18 -36.42
C ALA A 168 -8.44 15.60 -35.81
N ASN A 169 -8.32 15.68 -34.47
CA ASN A 169 -8.38 16.93 -33.71
C ASN A 169 -7.07 17.30 -33.01
N GLN A 170 -6.03 16.50 -33.13
CA GLN A 170 -4.73 16.64 -32.45
C GLN A 170 -4.81 16.63 -30.92
N ARG A 171 -5.94 16.19 -30.37
CA ARG A 171 -6.24 15.96 -28.96
C ARG A 171 -7.48 15.10 -28.80
N LEU A 172 -7.73 14.57 -27.60
CA LEU A 172 -9.04 14.01 -27.24
C LEU A 172 -10.12 15.09 -27.15
N GLY A 173 -11.38 14.69 -27.21
CA GLY A 173 -12.47 15.51 -26.74
C GLY A 173 -12.36 15.78 -25.23
N ARG A 174 -13.23 16.62 -24.70
CA ARG A 174 -13.14 17.10 -23.31
C ARG A 174 -14.51 17.05 -22.65
N SER A 175 -14.51 16.72 -21.36
CA SER A 175 -15.69 16.69 -20.51
C SER A 175 -15.96 18.05 -19.82
N HIS A 176 -16.90 18.06 -18.88
CA HIS A 176 -17.09 19.17 -17.94
C HIS A 176 -16.35 18.96 -16.60
N GLY A 177 -15.21 18.25 -16.64
CA GLY A 177 -14.36 17.98 -15.47
C GLY A 177 -14.15 16.50 -15.20
N CYS A 178 -15.03 15.63 -15.68
CA CYS A 178 -14.99 14.19 -15.49
C CYS A 178 -13.76 13.53 -16.16
N PRO A 179 -13.14 12.51 -15.57
CA PRO A 179 -12.25 11.62 -16.30
C PRO A 179 -13.07 10.69 -17.20
N ALA A 180 -13.15 11.02 -18.50
CA ALA A 180 -13.91 10.22 -19.47
C ALA A 180 -13.01 9.21 -20.18
N LEU A 181 -13.53 8.01 -20.42
CA LEU A 181 -12.85 6.85 -21.01
C LEU A 181 -13.38 6.54 -22.42
N PRO A 182 -12.67 5.75 -23.23
CA PRO A 182 -13.24 5.18 -24.45
C PRO A 182 -14.57 4.46 -24.16
N ALA A 183 -15.61 4.75 -24.94
CA ALA A 183 -16.98 4.25 -24.70
C ALA A 183 -17.05 2.72 -24.53
N GLU A 184 -16.32 1.96 -25.36
CA GLU A 184 -16.30 0.50 -25.32
C GLU A 184 -15.54 -0.08 -24.11
N LEU A 185 -14.61 0.69 -23.55
CA LEU A 185 -13.76 0.24 -22.43
C LEU A 185 -14.35 0.63 -21.08
N ALA A 186 -15.06 1.76 -21.02
CA ALA A 186 -15.56 2.33 -19.78
C ALA A 186 -16.35 1.35 -18.91
N PRO A 187 -17.29 0.54 -19.41
CA PRO A 187 -18.02 -0.42 -18.56
C PRO A 187 -17.10 -1.42 -17.88
N LYS A 188 -16.11 -1.95 -18.60
CA LYS A 188 -15.16 -2.95 -18.07
C LYS A 188 -14.25 -2.37 -16.98
N VAL A 189 -13.83 -1.11 -17.17
CA VAL A 189 -13.02 -0.40 -16.17
C VAL A 189 -13.88 -0.09 -14.95
N ILE A 190 -15.07 0.49 -15.14
CA ILE A 190 -16.03 0.85 -14.08
C ILE A 190 -16.33 -0.37 -13.21
N ASP A 191 -16.69 -1.51 -13.81
CA ASP A 191 -16.98 -2.74 -13.06
C ASP A 191 -15.79 -3.24 -12.24
N ARG A 192 -14.58 -2.92 -12.65
CA ARG A 192 -13.37 -3.34 -11.94
C ARG A 192 -12.97 -2.43 -10.79
N ILE A 193 -13.40 -1.16 -10.83
CA ILE A 193 -12.99 -0.15 -9.85
C ILE A 193 -14.14 0.49 -9.09
N LYS A 194 -15.39 0.04 -9.22
CA LYS A 194 -16.54 0.53 -8.44
C LYS A 194 -16.47 0.10 -6.97
N ASP A 195 -17.19 0.78 -6.10
CA ASP A 195 -17.43 0.40 -4.70
C ASP A 195 -16.16 0.37 -3.83
N GLY A 196 -15.54 1.53 -3.61
CA GLY A 196 -14.51 1.70 -2.59
C GLY A 196 -13.07 1.50 -3.08
N HIS A 197 -12.81 1.65 -4.37
CA HIS A 197 -11.45 1.63 -4.93
C HIS A 197 -10.82 3.03 -4.93
N CYS A 198 -9.49 3.10 -5.09
CA CYS A 198 -8.73 4.33 -5.10
C CYS A 198 -8.53 4.85 -6.54
N LEU A 199 -8.87 6.12 -6.77
CA LEU A 199 -8.47 6.86 -7.96
C LEU A 199 -7.57 8.03 -7.55
N PHE A 200 -6.48 8.24 -8.30
CA PHE A 200 -5.57 9.36 -8.12
C PHE A 200 -5.40 10.12 -9.43
N ILE A 201 -5.81 11.40 -9.44
CA ILE A 201 -5.56 12.33 -10.53
C ILE A 201 -4.30 13.12 -10.20
N TYR A 202 -3.21 12.78 -10.89
CA TYR A 202 -1.87 13.29 -10.66
C TYR A 202 -1.53 14.42 -11.62
N HIS A 203 -0.98 15.48 -11.05
CA HIS A 203 -0.26 16.54 -11.75
C HIS A 203 0.70 17.26 -10.78
N THR A 204 1.72 17.93 -11.31
CA THR A 204 2.73 18.66 -10.50
C THR A 204 2.38 20.12 -10.24
N LYS A 205 1.22 20.59 -10.71
CA LYS A 205 0.76 22.00 -10.57
C LYS A 205 0.10 22.27 -9.22
N ASP A 206 -0.09 23.56 -8.97
CA ASP A 206 -0.92 24.16 -7.91
C ASP A 206 -0.51 23.75 -6.49
N ASN A 207 0.77 23.46 -6.30
CA ASN A 207 1.33 23.00 -5.02
C ASN A 207 0.60 21.79 -4.41
N TYR A 208 -0.23 21.08 -5.21
CA TYR A 208 -1.03 19.96 -4.75
C TYR A 208 -0.17 18.94 -4.00
N LEU A 209 0.96 18.51 -4.57
CA LEU A 209 1.81 17.48 -4.00
C LEU A 209 2.36 17.86 -2.61
N SER A 210 2.58 19.16 -2.36
CA SER A 210 3.06 19.67 -1.09
C SER A 210 1.94 19.98 -0.08
N GLN A 211 0.68 20.01 -0.51
CA GLN A 211 -0.45 20.39 0.33
C GLN A 211 -1.41 19.24 0.64
N SER A 212 -1.45 18.18 -0.20
CA SER A 212 -2.32 17.03 0.03
C SER A 212 -2.06 16.40 1.40
N TYR A 213 -3.11 16.24 2.18
CA TYR A 213 -3.06 15.56 3.48
C TYR A 213 -2.55 14.11 3.33
N TRP A 214 -3.03 13.40 2.31
CA TRP A 214 -2.69 11.99 2.07
C TRP A 214 -1.25 11.77 1.61
N LEU A 215 -0.62 12.78 1.03
CA LEU A 215 0.80 12.74 0.64
C LEU A 215 1.74 13.17 1.75
N LYS A 216 1.28 14.02 2.69
CA LYS A 216 2.07 14.53 3.81
C LYS A 216 1.99 13.63 5.04
N SER A 217 0.91 12.88 5.19
CA SER A 217 0.74 11.97 6.31
C SER A 217 1.79 10.87 6.26
N GLY A 218 2.50 10.66 7.37
CA GLY A 218 3.41 9.54 7.51
C GLY A 218 2.64 8.22 7.47
N ILE A 219 3.17 7.23 6.76
CA ILE A 219 2.61 5.87 6.75
C ILE A 219 3.03 5.19 8.07
N LYS A 220 2.04 4.87 8.91
CA LYS A 220 2.29 4.25 10.22
C LYS A 220 2.38 2.73 10.12
N ASN A 221 1.48 2.14 9.34
CA ASN A 221 1.39 0.70 9.16
C ASN A 221 1.59 0.33 7.69
N LEU A 222 2.59 -0.47 7.43
CA LEU A 222 2.79 -1.06 6.10
C LEU A 222 2.18 -2.47 6.07
N PRO A 223 1.76 -2.95 4.89
CA PRO A 223 1.34 -4.35 4.74
C PRO A 223 2.44 -5.31 5.17
N VAL A 224 2.07 -6.49 5.67
CA VAL A 224 3.00 -7.54 6.15
C VAL A 224 4.09 -7.89 5.12
N GLU A 225 3.79 -7.75 3.83
CA GLU A 225 4.78 -7.93 2.76
C GLU A 225 5.99 -6.98 2.88
N ALA A 226 5.83 -5.83 3.51
CA ALA A 226 6.93 -4.91 3.76
C ALA A 226 7.90 -5.46 4.82
N ASP A 227 7.39 -6.20 5.80
CA ASP A 227 8.20 -6.86 6.82
C ASP A 227 9.04 -7.98 6.20
N LEU A 228 8.46 -8.73 5.27
CA LEU A 228 9.16 -9.79 4.55
C LEU A 228 10.27 -9.26 3.64
N LEU A 229 10.18 -8.03 3.14
CA LEU A 229 11.26 -7.40 2.38
C LEU A 229 12.47 -7.04 3.24
N GLU A 230 12.26 -6.70 4.50
CA GLU A 230 13.37 -6.45 5.45
C GLU A 230 14.08 -7.74 5.85
N LEU A 231 13.39 -8.87 5.84
CA LEU A 231 13.98 -10.20 6.08
C LEU A 231 14.85 -10.70 4.90
N GLN A 232 14.77 -10.07 3.73
CA GLN A 232 15.64 -10.36 2.56
C GLN A 232 16.96 -9.57 2.59
N VAL A 233 17.27 -8.86 3.67
CA VAL A 233 18.61 -8.31 3.92
C VAL A 233 19.62 -9.48 3.93
N PRO A 234 20.79 -9.36 3.26
CA PRO A 234 21.79 -10.42 3.18
C PRO A 234 22.04 -11.04 4.54
N LYS A 235 22.09 -12.38 4.60
CA LYS A 235 22.27 -13.13 5.87
C LYS A 235 23.43 -12.62 6.73
N GLU A 236 24.45 -12.07 6.09
CA GLU A 236 25.63 -11.47 6.73
C GLU A 236 25.27 -10.24 7.58
N VAL A 237 24.41 -9.35 7.08
CA VAL A 237 24.00 -8.14 7.83
C VAL A 237 23.09 -8.48 9.00
N VAL A 238 22.23 -9.49 8.83
CA VAL A 238 21.36 -10.00 9.92
C VAL A 238 22.19 -10.68 11.00
N GLN A 239 23.18 -11.49 10.61
CA GLN A 239 24.07 -12.17 11.54
C GLN A 239 24.94 -11.19 12.33
N ASP A 240 25.41 -10.11 11.70
CA ASP A 240 26.24 -9.10 12.37
C ASP A 240 25.41 -8.28 13.38
N LYS A 241 24.16 -7.94 13.01
CA LYS A 241 23.23 -7.27 13.91
C LYS A 241 22.80 -8.15 15.09
N LEU A 242 22.57 -9.44 14.82
CA LEU A 242 22.21 -10.43 15.85
C LEU A 242 23.39 -10.70 16.80
N LYS A 243 24.62 -10.80 16.28
CA LYS A 243 25.84 -10.91 17.10
C LYS A 243 26.02 -9.71 18.02
N LYS A 244 25.84 -8.48 17.51
CA LYS A 244 25.93 -7.25 18.32
C LYS A 244 24.86 -7.20 19.41
N GLN A 245 23.64 -7.67 19.13
CA GLN A 245 22.57 -7.73 20.14
C GLN A 245 22.84 -8.81 21.20
N LEU A 246 23.30 -9.99 20.79
CA LEU A 246 23.69 -11.05 21.73
C LEU A 246 24.85 -10.62 22.62
N GLN A 247 25.87 -9.96 22.05
CA GLN A 247 27.00 -9.43 22.82
C GLN A 247 26.56 -8.38 23.84
N ALA A 248 25.63 -7.50 23.47
CA ALA A 248 25.07 -6.49 24.37
C ALA A 248 24.26 -7.10 25.53
N ILE A 249 23.59 -8.22 25.30
CA ILE A 249 22.87 -8.98 26.33
C ILE A 249 23.87 -9.69 27.25
N GLU A 250 24.90 -10.36 26.70
CA GLU A 250 25.97 -11.03 27.49
C GLU A 250 26.77 -10.02 28.34
N ASP A 251 27.03 -8.81 27.81
CA ASP A 251 27.70 -7.74 28.54
C ASP A 251 26.82 -7.13 29.63
N SER A 252 25.48 -7.17 29.51
CA SER A 252 24.53 -6.73 30.53
C SER A 252 24.27 -7.78 31.62
N GLU A 253 24.62 -9.06 31.40
CA GLU A 253 24.45 -10.16 32.34
C GLU A 253 25.75 -10.46 33.13
N LYS A 254 26.83 -9.72 32.95
CA LYS A 254 28.01 -9.84 33.81
C LYS A 254 27.68 -9.37 35.21
N PRO A 255 27.75 -10.22 36.23
CA PRO A 255 27.48 -9.83 37.60
C PRO A 255 28.57 -8.85 38.06
N ASP A 256 28.16 -7.73 38.66
CA ASP A 256 29.04 -6.86 39.38
C ASP A 256 29.78 -7.68 40.45
N ALA A 257 31.08 -7.78 40.31
CA ALA A 257 31.95 -8.42 41.29
C ALA A 257 32.07 -7.52 42.49
N GLU A 258 31.15 -7.64 43.47
CA GLU A 258 31.39 -7.35 44.86
C GLU A 258 30.08 -7.47 45.69
N LEU A 259 29.77 -8.69 46.15
CA LEU A 259 29.02 -8.91 47.39
C LEU A 259 29.31 -10.31 47.95
N ALA A 260 29.73 -10.32 49.19
CA ALA A 260 30.21 -11.47 49.96
C ALA A 260 29.18 -12.59 50.18
N PRO A 261 29.60 -13.79 50.65
CA PRO A 261 28.85 -15.04 50.46
C PRO A 261 27.76 -15.22 51.52
N LEU A 262 26.55 -15.52 51.08
CA LEU A 262 25.50 -16.08 51.93
C LEU A 262 24.84 -17.29 51.21
N ASP A 263 25.06 -18.43 51.90
CA ASP A 263 24.33 -19.71 51.85
C ASP A 263 24.19 -20.48 50.52
N LYS A 264 25.10 -21.44 50.45
CA LYS A 264 25.00 -22.65 49.62
C LYS A 264 23.86 -23.57 50.12
N GLN A 265 22.65 -23.40 49.67
CA GLN A 265 21.63 -24.49 49.78
C GLN A 265 20.47 -24.46 48.78
N ASN A 266 20.35 -23.48 47.85
CA ASN A 266 19.26 -23.48 46.88
C ASN A 266 19.68 -23.34 45.40
N ALA A 267 20.88 -23.74 45.05
CA ALA A 267 21.40 -23.68 43.67
C ALA A 267 21.39 -25.06 43.00
N ALA A 268 20.26 -25.76 43.01
CA ALA A 268 20.11 -26.99 42.26
C ALA A 268 18.67 -27.14 41.77
N LYS A 269 18.30 -26.35 40.74
CA LYS A 269 17.24 -26.65 39.77
C LYS A 269 16.98 -25.45 38.85
N LYS A 270 17.97 -25.09 38.04
CA LYS A 270 17.73 -24.46 36.74
C LYS A 270 18.39 -25.34 35.68
N GLU A 271 17.73 -26.46 35.37
CA GLU A 271 18.02 -27.17 34.14
C GLU A 271 17.64 -26.27 32.96
N SER A 272 18.63 -25.97 32.16
CA SER A 272 18.43 -25.35 30.86
C SER A 272 17.56 -26.28 30.01
N MET A 273 16.28 -25.99 29.87
CA MET A 273 15.44 -26.68 28.91
C MET A 273 16.00 -26.45 27.51
N SER A 274 16.38 -27.51 26.82
CA SER A 274 16.79 -27.42 25.43
C SER A 274 15.62 -26.90 24.56
N LYS A 275 15.94 -26.21 23.45
CA LYS A 275 14.92 -25.71 22.48
C LYS A 275 13.92 -26.80 22.09
N GLU A 276 14.35 -28.07 22.05
CA GLU A 276 13.47 -29.21 21.73
C GLU A 276 12.49 -29.57 22.86
N ALA A 277 12.89 -29.41 24.12
CA ALA A 277 12.00 -29.65 25.25
C ALA A 277 10.89 -28.59 25.36
N PHE A 278 11.22 -27.33 25.06
CA PHE A 278 10.24 -26.24 25.00
C PHE A 278 9.20 -26.46 23.88
N LEU A 279 9.64 -26.88 22.69
CA LEU A 279 8.75 -27.18 21.56
C LEU A 279 7.85 -28.39 21.81
N LYS A 280 8.35 -29.43 22.51
CA LYS A 280 7.56 -30.63 22.84
C LYS A 280 6.47 -30.39 23.90
N SER A 281 6.64 -29.42 24.77
CA SER A 281 5.66 -29.11 25.83
C SER A 281 4.49 -28.25 25.41
N HIS A 282 4.55 -27.59 24.24
CA HIS A 282 3.56 -26.61 23.80
C HIS A 282 2.81 -26.99 22.51
N VAL A 283 3.06 -28.18 21.95
CA VAL A 283 2.33 -28.69 20.77
C VAL A 283 1.48 -29.89 21.17
N SER A 284 0.17 -29.80 20.94
CA SER A 284 -0.75 -30.90 21.25
C SER A 284 -0.55 -32.08 20.30
N GLN A 285 -0.85 -33.29 20.78
CA GLN A 285 -0.55 -34.57 20.15
C GLN A 285 -1.36 -34.86 18.86
N GLY A 286 -2.30 -33.97 18.46
CA GLY A 286 -3.19 -34.18 17.30
C GLY A 286 -2.61 -33.81 15.93
N ASP A 287 -1.53 -33.02 15.88
CA ASP A 287 -1.09 -32.39 14.61
C ASP A 287 0.18 -33.04 14.02
N ARG A 288 0.50 -34.28 14.39
CA ARG A 288 1.82 -34.88 14.06
C ARG A 288 1.89 -35.67 12.76
N GLU A 289 0.82 -35.85 12.00
CA GLU A 289 0.86 -36.88 10.95
C GLU A 289 1.14 -36.42 9.51
N THR A 290 1.45 -35.17 9.18
CA THR A 290 1.55 -34.85 7.74
C THR A 290 2.70 -33.95 7.28
N TYR A 291 3.67 -33.54 8.10
CA TYR A 291 4.66 -32.56 7.62
C TYR A 291 6.11 -32.97 7.93
N LYS A 292 6.82 -33.50 6.91
CA LYS A 292 8.28 -33.41 6.82
C LYS A 292 8.61 -32.01 6.28
N VAL A 293 9.01 -31.09 7.13
CA VAL A 293 9.41 -29.72 6.76
C VAL A 293 10.77 -29.44 7.38
N GLU A 294 11.74 -29.04 6.56
CA GLU A 294 12.92 -28.34 7.06
C GLU A 294 12.47 -26.94 7.52
N MET A 295 12.29 -26.78 8.84
CA MET A 295 11.85 -25.53 9.43
C MET A 295 13.02 -24.63 9.76
N GLN A 296 13.07 -23.45 9.16
CA GLN A 296 13.71 -22.29 9.76
C GLN A 296 12.65 -21.48 10.51
N THR A 297 12.62 -21.63 11.83
CA THR A 297 11.69 -20.88 12.70
C THR A 297 12.37 -19.60 13.16
N ILE A 298 11.78 -18.44 12.81
CA ILE A 298 12.18 -17.15 13.37
C ILE A 298 11.16 -16.78 14.44
N VAL A 299 11.59 -16.77 15.70
CA VAL A 299 10.77 -16.30 16.83
C VAL A 299 11.14 -14.85 17.09
N ILE A 300 10.19 -13.93 16.86
CA ILE A 300 10.36 -12.52 17.23
C ILE A 300 9.76 -12.34 18.61
N LEU A 301 10.61 -12.16 19.61
CA LEU A 301 10.20 -11.76 20.95
C LEU A 301 10.18 -10.22 21.02
N LYS A 302 9.03 -9.64 21.33
CA LYS A 302 8.95 -8.22 21.72
C LYS A 302 9.45 -8.08 23.16
N PRO A 303 10.35 -7.12 23.47
CA PRO A 303 10.75 -6.88 24.85
C PRO A 303 9.57 -6.26 25.61
N ASN A 304 9.12 -6.93 26.68
CA ASN A 304 8.20 -6.36 27.65
C ASN A 304 9.00 -5.63 28.73
N THR A 305 8.71 -4.36 28.89
CA THR A 305 9.03 -3.63 30.13
C THR A 305 7.96 -3.93 31.17
N VAL A 306 8.43 -4.46 32.33
CA VAL A 306 7.73 -4.55 33.63
C VAL A 306 6.54 -5.50 33.75
N ALA A 307 6.79 -6.55 34.52
CA ALA A 307 5.90 -7.32 35.42
C ALA A 307 4.41 -7.48 35.07
N GLU A 308 4.09 -8.40 34.14
CA GLU A 308 2.86 -9.19 34.12
C GLU A 308 3.12 -10.54 33.43
N PRO A 309 2.39 -11.61 33.78
CA PRO A 309 2.61 -12.94 33.16
C PRO A 309 2.25 -12.92 31.68
N PRO A 310 2.90 -13.74 30.82
CA PRO A 310 2.76 -13.66 29.38
C PRO A 310 1.32 -13.94 28.94
N LYS A 311 0.65 -12.92 28.45
CA LYS A 311 -0.62 -13.06 27.73
C LYS A 311 -0.28 -13.39 26.27
N LYS A 312 -0.67 -14.58 25.88
CA LYS A 312 -0.89 -15.14 24.54
C LYS A 312 -0.01 -14.62 23.38
N ILE A 313 0.71 -15.52 22.77
CA ILE A 313 1.37 -15.36 21.46
C ILE A 313 0.27 -15.01 20.43
N SER A 314 0.39 -13.87 19.78
CA SER A 314 -0.67 -13.37 18.90
C SER A 314 -0.54 -13.82 17.44
N SER A 315 0.58 -14.40 17.01
CA SER A 315 0.70 -15.00 15.68
C SER A 315 1.97 -15.83 15.50
N VAL A 316 1.85 -16.95 14.82
CA VAL A 316 2.95 -17.78 14.33
C VAL A 316 2.85 -17.80 12.81
N ILE A 317 3.92 -17.40 12.12
CA ILE A 317 3.97 -17.42 10.65
C ILE A 317 4.76 -18.65 10.23
N TYR A 318 4.16 -19.54 9.46
CA TYR A 318 4.81 -20.66 8.81
C TYR A 318 5.11 -20.32 7.36
N ILE A 319 6.35 -20.46 6.93
CA ILE A 319 6.73 -20.38 5.52
C ILE A 319 7.08 -21.81 5.08
N SER A 320 6.30 -22.38 4.17
CA SER A 320 6.62 -23.65 3.53
C SER A 320 7.04 -23.39 2.08
N GLU A 321 8.25 -23.78 1.72
CA GLU A 321 8.62 -23.98 0.32
C GLU A 321 8.32 -25.43 -0.05
N LYS A 322 7.32 -25.61 -0.90
CA LYS A 322 7.10 -26.86 -1.64
C LYS A 322 7.14 -26.55 -3.11
N ALA A 323 8.01 -27.23 -3.82
CA ALA A 323 8.03 -27.16 -5.29
C ALA A 323 6.62 -27.46 -5.84
N GLY A 324 5.99 -26.45 -6.43
CA GLY A 324 4.84 -26.61 -7.31
C GLY A 324 3.45 -26.28 -6.79
N VAL A 325 3.22 -25.87 -5.51
CA VAL A 325 1.86 -25.46 -5.08
C VAL A 325 1.96 -24.35 -4.03
N SER A 326 1.52 -23.15 -4.38
CA SER A 326 1.36 -22.03 -3.45
C SER A 326 0.00 -22.12 -2.76
N LYS A 327 -0.01 -22.41 -1.45
CA LYS A 327 -1.13 -22.09 -0.56
C LYS A 327 -0.57 -21.42 0.68
N SER A 328 -0.99 -20.20 0.93
CA SER A 328 -0.77 -19.50 2.20
C SER A 328 -1.94 -19.83 3.11
N ASP A 329 -1.76 -20.72 4.06
CA ASP A 329 -2.72 -20.93 5.13
C ASP A 329 -2.30 -20.13 6.37
N THR A 330 -3.13 -19.19 6.75
CA THR A 330 -2.99 -18.45 8.00
C THR A 330 -3.72 -19.24 9.09
N LEU A 331 -2.97 -19.85 10.00
CA LEU A 331 -3.57 -20.45 11.18
C LEU A 331 -3.67 -19.41 12.29
N MET A 332 -4.89 -19.08 12.69
CA MET A 332 -5.15 -18.31 13.90
C MET A 332 -5.27 -19.27 15.08
N VAL A 333 -4.41 -19.11 16.06
CA VAL A 333 -4.54 -19.80 17.34
C VAL A 333 -5.22 -18.86 18.34
N LYS A 334 -6.35 -19.31 18.85
CA LYS A 334 -7.11 -18.62 19.90
C LYS A 334 -6.43 -18.71 21.27
#